data_751d26c3c563390d311c1dc348726f1d
#
_entry.id   751d26c3c563390d311c1dc348726f1d
#
_cell.length_a   1.000
_cell.length_b   1.000
_cell.length_c   1.000
_cell.angle_alpha   90.00
_cell.angle_beta   90.00
_cell.angle_gamma   90.00
#
_symmetry.space_group_name_H-M   'P 1'
#
loop_
_entity.id
_entity.type
_entity.pdbx_description
1 polymer ?
#
loop_
_entity_poly.entity_id
_entity_poly.type
_entity_poly.pdbx_seq_one_letter_code
_entity_poly.pdbx_strand_id
1 'polypeptide(L)'
;MISRAFLLPTGGEIRDGTVLDLDCPRIMEQLVRMNPEMVITRLAPLLDVEENIAAAMQRCVDEGAELIVLVGGSGGGHRFSDRLSEDYTHSAMERWLERKTSKQIYGKNGHMWTNLVCGTKDGCLVVNVPGPLREAAAAIEAFVKSAGEPPDIFAINQAMTEAVLAQYPQDKVRRDG
;
A
#
# COMPACT_ATOMS: atom_id res chain seq x y z
N MET A 1 -13.01 -11.07 11.47
CA MET A 1 -12.44 -9.73 11.84
C MET A 1 -10.92 -9.87 11.87
N ILE A 2 -10.16 -9.01 11.17
CA ILE A 2 -8.68 -9.06 11.10
C ILE A 2 -8.09 -8.84 12.49
N SER A 3 -7.25 -9.77 12.94
CA SER A 3 -6.61 -9.78 14.27
C SER A 3 -5.09 -9.67 14.22
N ARG A 4 -4.47 -9.96 13.06
CA ARG A 4 -3.02 -9.88 12.88
C ARG A 4 -2.65 -9.18 11.59
N ALA A 5 -1.96 -8.05 11.70
CA ALA A 5 -1.52 -7.23 10.58
C ALA A 5 0.00 -7.03 10.57
N PHE A 6 0.56 -6.97 9.37
CA PHE A 6 1.96 -6.64 9.13
C PHE A 6 2.08 -5.38 8.28
N LEU A 7 2.95 -4.46 8.67
CA LEU A 7 3.29 -3.26 7.91
C LEU A 7 4.68 -3.40 7.31
N LEU A 8 4.76 -3.27 5.99
CA LEU A 8 5.97 -3.41 5.19
C LEU A 8 6.32 -2.08 4.53
N PRO A 9 7.04 -1.19 5.22
CA PRO A 9 7.56 0.01 4.56
C PRO A 9 8.60 -0.38 3.51
N THR A 10 8.56 0.28 2.36
CA THR A 10 9.51 0.10 1.26
C THR A 10 10.24 1.40 0.98
N GLY A 11 11.46 1.32 0.51
CA GLY A 11 12.30 2.47 0.19
C GLY A 11 13.64 2.45 0.90
N GLY A 12 14.72 2.58 0.12
CA GLY A 12 16.08 2.72 0.65
C GLY A 12 16.24 3.94 1.55
N GLU A 13 15.58 5.03 1.20
CA GLU A 13 15.58 6.31 1.93
C GLU A 13 14.91 6.21 3.32
N ILE A 14 13.91 5.36 3.47
CA ILE A 14 13.30 5.05 4.78
C ILE A 14 14.25 4.18 5.58
N ARG A 15 14.92 3.22 4.93
CA ARG A 15 15.81 2.26 5.57
C ARG A 15 17.08 2.93 6.14
N ASP A 16 17.66 3.86 5.40
CA ASP A 16 18.89 4.59 5.83
C ASP A 16 18.59 5.81 6.70
N GLY A 17 17.31 6.14 6.90
CA GLY A 17 16.86 7.25 7.74
C GLY A 17 16.95 8.64 7.06
N THR A 18 17.18 8.69 5.75
CA THR A 18 17.12 9.95 4.98
C THR A 18 15.70 10.53 4.99
N VAL A 19 14.70 9.67 4.96
CA VAL A 19 13.29 10.02 5.11
C VAL A 19 12.71 9.34 6.35
N LEU A 20 11.98 10.08 7.17
CA LEU A 20 11.31 9.53 8.35
C LEU A 20 10.03 8.77 7.93
N ASP A 21 9.84 7.59 8.48
CA ASP A 21 8.58 6.86 8.37
C ASP A 21 7.52 7.50 9.28
N LEU A 22 6.67 8.33 8.70
CA LEU A 22 5.51 8.92 9.36
C LEU A 22 4.22 8.15 9.02
N ASP A 23 4.25 7.28 8.03
CA ASP A 23 3.09 6.57 7.51
C ASP A 23 2.71 5.40 8.40
N CYS A 24 3.66 4.54 8.76
CA CYS A 24 3.39 3.38 9.60
C CYS A 24 2.72 3.74 10.92
N PRO A 25 3.15 4.74 11.70
CA PRO A 25 2.43 5.16 12.91
C PRO A 25 0.99 5.57 12.64
N ARG A 26 0.74 6.29 11.55
CA ARG A 26 -0.61 6.71 11.16
C ARG A 26 -1.51 5.55 10.74
N ILE A 27 -0.93 4.59 10.01
CA ILE A 27 -1.62 3.35 9.61
C ILE A 27 -1.97 2.53 10.84
N MET A 28 -1.02 2.34 11.77
CA MET A 28 -1.24 1.61 13.03
C MET A 28 -2.40 2.23 13.84
N GLU A 29 -2.45 3.55 13.94
CA GLU A 29 -3.56 4.25 14.61
C GLU A 29 -4.92 3.86 14.02
N GLN A 30 -5.05 3.84 12.69
CA GLN A 30 -6.31 3.50 12.01
C GLN A 30 -6.68 2.02 12.20
N LEU A 31 -5.70 1.13 12.13
CA LEU A 31 -5.92 -0.30 12.32
C LEU A 31 -6.32 -0.64 13.77
N VAL A 32 -5.69 0.02 14.76
CA VAL A 32 -6.09 -0.12 16.19
C VAL A 32 -7.52 0.41 16.43
N ARG A 33 -7.93 1.47 15.74
CA ARG A 33 -9.32 1.95 15.81
C ARG A 33 -10.30 0.94 15.21
N MET A 34 -9.91 0.21 14.16
CA MET A 34 -10.73 -0.84 13.55
C MET A 34 -10.86 -2.05 14.48
N ASN A 35 -9.77 -2.48 15.11
CA ASN A 35 -9.76 -3.55 16.09
C ASN A 35 -8.69 -3.27 17.17
N PRO A 36 -9.11 -2.87 18.41
CA PRO A 36 -8.17 -2.58 19.50
C PRO A 36 -7.31 -3.77 19.95
N GLU A 37 -7.75 -5.00 19.68
CA GLU A 37 -7.03 -6.24 20.02
C GLU A 37 -6.10 -6.71 18.88
N MET A 38 -5.99 -5.94 17.78
CA MET A 38 -5.16 -6.30 16.64
C MET A 38 -3.68 -6.30 17.01
N VAL A 39 -2.99 -7.41 16.75
CA VAL A 39 -1.54 -7.49 16.83
C VAL A 39 -0.95 -6.94 15.54
N ILE A 40 -0.21 -5.84 15.65
CA ILE A 40 0.41 -5.19 14.49
C ILE A 40 1.92 -5.29 14.59
N THR A 41 2.54 -5.88 13.57
CA THR A 41 3.99 -5.99 13.43
C THR A 41 4.47 -5.08 12.30
N ARG A 42 5.33 -4.10 12.60
CA ARG A 42 6.03 -3.32 11.58
C ARG A 42 7.39 -3.95 11.30
N LEU A 43 7.66 -4.31 10.06
CA LEU A 43 8.97 -4.81 9.65
C LEU A 43 9.98 -3.67 9.47
N ALA A 44 11.27 -4.03 9.46
CA ALA A 44 12.30 -3.12 9.02
C ALA A 44 12.05 -2.74 7.55
N PRO A 45 12.37 -1.48 7.12
CA PRO A 45 12.13 -1.05 5.77
C PRO A 45 12.84 -1.94 4.74
N LEU A 46 12.10 -2.32 3.70
CA LEU A 46 12.58 -3.17 2.61
C LEU A 46 13.24 -2.31 1.53
N LEU A 47 14.27 -2.86 0.91
CA LEU A 47 14.78 -2.29 -0.34
C LEU A 47 13.76 -2.53 -1.48
N ASP A 48 13.69 -1.58 -2.41
CA ASP A 48 12.87 -1.64 -3.61
C ASP A 48 13.42 -2.67 -4.60
N VAL A 49 13.21 -3.95 -4.27
CA VAL A 49 13.55 -5.11 -5.09
C VAL A 49 12.38 -6.07 -5.02
N GLU A 50 11.79 -6.40 -6.16
CA GLU A 50 10.55 -7.20 -6.22
C GLU A 50 10.66 -8.53 -5.46
N GLU A 51 11.80 -9.23 -5.61
CA GLU A 51 12.04 -10.51 -4.96
C GLU A 51 12.09 -10.38 -3.42
N ASN A 52 12.69 -9.29 -2.92
CA ASN A 52 12.75 -9.02 -1.48
C ASN A 52 11.36 -8.72 -0.91
N ILE A 53 10.57 -7.95 -1.64
CA ILE A 53 9.19 -7.60 -1.25
C ILE A 53 8.32 -8.86 -1.26
N ALA A 54 8.38 -9.66 -2.33
CA ALA A 54 7.63 -10.91 -2.43
C ALA A 54 8.02 -11.91 -1.33
N ALA A 55 9.32 -12.07 -1.06
CA ALA A 55 9.79 -12.94 0.03
C ALA A 55 9.36 -12.44 1.41
N ALA A 56 9.30 -11.12 1.63
CA ALA A 56 8.80 -10.55 2.88
C ALA A 56 7.29 -10.79 3.06
N MET A 57 6.48 -10.61 2.01
CA MET A 57 5.04 -10.94 2.05
C MET A 57 4.83 -12.41 2.37
N GLN A 58 5.59 -13.33 1.76
CA GLN A 58 5.48 -14.77 2.03
C GLN A 58 5.80 -15.07 3.51
N ARG A 59 6.88 -14.51 4.05
CA ARG A 59 7.19 -14.71 5.48
C ARG A 59 6.08 -14.22 6.39
N CYS A 60 5.45 -13.09 6.08
CA CYS A 60 4.30 -12.61 6.87
C CYS A 60 3.13 -13.58 6.83
N VAL A 61 2.84 -14.17 5.67
CA VAL A 61 1.81 -15.21 5.55
C VAL A 61 2.18 -16.44 6.36
N ASP A 62 3.42 -16.90 6.28
CA ASP A 62 3.91 -18.06 7.05
C ASP A 62 3.85 -17.81 8.57
N GLU A 63 3.94 -16.54 9.00
CA GLU A 63 3.78 -16.08 10.38
C GLU A 63 2.31 -15.84 10.78
N GLY A 64 1.36 -16.13 9.90
CA GLY A 64 -0.08 -16.04 10.15
C GLY A 64 -0.67 -14.64 9.95
N ALA A 65 -0.14 -13.86 9.02
CA ALA A 65 -0.74 -12.58 8.63
C ALA A 65 -2.15 -12.78 8.08
N GLU A 66 -3.10 -12.00 8.57
CA GLU A 66 -4.44 -11.86 8.00
C GLU A 66 -4.55 -10.59 7.14
N LEU A 67 -3.69 -9.60 7.42
CA LEU A 67 -3.54 -8.38 6.66
C LEU A 67 -2.06 -8.02 6.47
N ILE A 68 -1.67 -7.67 5.25
CA ILE A 68 -0.39 -7.04 4.94
C ILE A 68 -0.66 -5.68 4.31
N VAL A 69 -0.04 -4.63 4.85
CA VAL A 69 -0.06 -3.28 4.27
C VAL A 69 1.35 -2.91 3.85
N LEU A 70 1.56 -2.78 2.54
CA LEU A 70 2.82 -2.27 2.00
C LEU A 70 2.74 -0.73 1.91
N VAL A 71 3.81 -0.06 2.29
CA VAL A 71 3.86 1.40 2.41
C VAL A 71 4.96 1.96 1.53
N GLY A 72 4.58 2.76 0.53
CA GLY A 72 5.50 3.30 -0.47
C GLY A 72 5.64 2.42 -1.71
N GLY A 73 6.50 2.84 -2.64
CA GLY A 73 6.81 2.11 -3.87
C GLY A 73 5.63 1.88 -4.82
N SER A 74 4.63 2.76 -4.79
CA SER A 74 3.40 2.64 -5.59
C SER A 74 3.38 3.49 -6.86
N GLY A 75 4.39 4.32 -7.09
CA GLY A 75 4.43 5.27 -8.20
C GLY A 75 4.96 4.69 -9.50
N GLY A 76 5.21 5.57 -10.48
CA GLY A 76 5.78 5.23 -11.79
C GLY A 76 7.30 5.32 -11.87
N GLY A 77 8.02 5.28 -10.76
CA GLY A 77 9.48 5.30 -10.66
C GLY A 77 10.13 6.66 -10.98
N HIS A 78 11.30 6.89 -10.45
CA HIS A 78 12.29 7.95 -10.78
C HIS A 78 11.75 9.33 -11.23
N ARG A 79 10.75 9.89 -10.51
CA ARG A 79 10.16 11.19 -10.90
C ARG A 79 11.09 12.37 -10.69
N PHE A 80 11.89 12.31 -9.61
CA PHE A 80 12.71 13.43 -9.14
C PHE A 80 14.17 13.07 -8.89
N SER A 81 14.49 11.78 -8.79
CA SER A 81 15.81 11.29 -8.51
C SER A 81 15.96 9.86 -9.01
N ASP A 82 17.07 9.58 -9.67
CA ASP A 82 17.49 8.23 -10.06
C ASP A 82 17.93 7.36 -8.86
N ARG A 83 17.94 7.93 -7.65
CA ARG A 83 18.29 7.26 -6.39
C ARG A 83 17.10 6.98 -5.49
N LEU A 84 15.95 7.56 -5.78
CA LEU A 84 14.72 7.47 -4.99
C LEU A 84 13.58 6.95 -5.86
N SER A 85 12.63 6.25 -5.25
CA SER A 85 11.35 5.90 -5.88
C SER A 85 11.49 4.95 -7.07
N GLU A 86 12.17 3.83 -6.90
CA GLU A 86 12.17 2.75 -7.91
C GLU A 86 10.78 2.12 -8.08
N ASP A 87 9.91 2.22 -7.04
CA ASP A 87 8.47 1.92 -7.11
C ASP A 87 8.14 0.48 -7.55
N TYR A 88 8.78 -0.52 -6.94
CA TYR A 88 8.55 -1.95 -7.24
C TYR A 88 7.49 -2.61 -6.37
N THR A 89 6.87 -1.90 -5.42
CA THR A 89 5.88 -2.49 -4.51
C THR A 89 4.68 -3.05 -5.27
N HIS A 90 4.08 -2.24 -6.16
CA HIS A 90 2.89 -2.67 -6.89
C HIS A 90 3.17 -3.83 -7.83
N SER A 91 4.32 -3.86 -8.53
CA SER A 91 4.68 -4.93 -9.45
C SER A 91 5.00 -6.24 -8.71
N ALA A 92 5.66 -6.18 -7.55
CA ALA A 92 5.86 -7.33 -6.68
C ALA A 92 4.52 -7.93 -6.23
N MET A 93 3.57 -7.09 -5.81
CA MET A 93 2.23 -7.54 -5.43
C MET A 93 1.49 -8.19 -6.60
N GLU A 94 1.50 -7.55 -7.78
CA GLU A 94 0.81 -8.07 -8.97
C GLU A 94 1.33 -9.43 -9.41
N ARG A 95 2.61 -9.72 -9.21
CA ARG A 95 3.21 -11.02 -9.53
C ARG A 95 2.91 -12.07 -8.46
N TRP A 96 2.92 -11.68 -7.18
CA TRP A 96 2.85 -12.61 -6.07
C TRP A 96 1.42 -13.01 -5.67
N LEU A 97 0.45 -12.08 -5.80
CA LEU A 97 -0.95 -12.31 -5.41
C LEU A 97 -1.67 -13.27 -6.36
N GLU A 98 -2.48 -14.16 -5.80
CA GLU A 98 -3.30 -15.12 -6.55
C GLU A 98 -4.57 -14.46 -7.11
N ARG A 99 -5.31 -13.76 -6.25
CA ARG A 99 -6.48 -12.97 -6.62
C ARG A 99 -6.20 -11.51 -6.36
N LYS A 100 -6.36 -10.66 -7.36
CA LYS A 100 -5.98 -9.25 -7.26
C LYS A 100 -6.83 -8.33 -8.13
N THR A 101 -6.81 -7.07 -7.78
CA THR A 101 -7.26 -5.94 -8.59
C THR A 101 -6.29 -4.80 -8.43
N SER A 102 -6.11 -3.99 -9.46
CA SER A 102 -5.26 -2.80 -9.42
C SER A 102 -5.97 -1.62 -10.06
N LYS A 103 -5.69 -0.42 -9.56
CA LYS A 103 -6.18 0.84 -10.10
C LYS A 103 -5.06 1.87 -10.13
N GLN A 104 -4.85 2.41 -11.32
CA GLN A 104 -3.79 3.38 -11.60
C GLN A 104 -4.37 4.79 -11.66
N ILE A 105 -3.66 5.75 -11.08
CA ILE A 105 -3.96 7.18 -11.17
C ILE A 105 -2.88 7.85 -12.00
N TYR A 106 -3.28 8.58 -13.03
CA TYR A 106 -2.39 9.26 -13.96
C TYR A 106 -2.55 10.77 -13.87
N GLY A 107 -1.44 11.48 -14.05
CA GLY A 107 -1.47 12.90 -14.36
C GLY A 107 -1.85 13.15 -15.82
N LYS A 108 -2.31 14.35 -16.15
CA LYS A 108 -2.61 14.78 -17.53
C LYS A 108 -1.39 14.71 -18.47
N ASN A 109 -0.19 14.70 -17.90
CA ASN A 109 1.07 14.51 -18.63
C ASN A 109 1.35 13.04 -19.00
N GLY A 110 0.42 12.11 -18.68
CA GLY A 110 0.56 10.68 -18.94
C GLY A 110 1.44 9.94 -17.95
N HIS A 111 1.99 10.62 -16.92
CA HIS A 111 2.79 9.97 -15.90
C HIS A 111 1.91 9.29 -14.86
N MET A 112 2.19 8.03 -14.53
CA MET A 112 1.51 7.32 -13.46
C MET A 112 1.96 7.87 -12.09
N TRP A 113 1.01 8.35 -11.30
CA TRP A 113 1.29 8.87 -9.97
C TRP A 113 1.27 7.79 -8.91
N THR A 114 0.31 6.87 -9.02
CA THR A 114 0.25 5.70 -8.13
C THR A 114 -0.51 4.55 -8.79
N ASN A 115 -0.18 3.33 -8.39
CA ASN A 115 -0.91 2.10 -8.67
C ASN A 115 -1.29 1.45 -7.33
N LEU A 116 -2.58 1.43 -7.02
CA LEU A 116 -3.10 0.78 -5.83
C LEU A 116 -3.52 -0.65 -6.18
N VAL A 117 -2.92 -1.60 -5.49
CA VAL A 117 -3.18 -3.03 -5.65
C VAL A 117 -3.84 -3.55 -4.38
N CYS A 118 -4.91 -4.32 -4.54
CA CYS A 118 -5.56 -5.05 -3.47
C CYS A 118 -5.74 -6.50 -3.91
N GLY A 119 -5.44 -7.44 -3.04
CA GLY A 119 -5.60 -8.85 -3.39
C GLY A 119 -5.48 -9.78 -2.20
N THR A 120 -5.54 -11.07 -2.50
CA THR A 120 -5.43 -12.14 -1.49
C THR A 120 -4.49 -13.24 -1.96
N LYS A 121 -3.81 -13.84 -0.97
CA LYS A 121 -3.08 -15.08 -1.12
C LYS A 121 -3.09 -15.85 0.20
N ASP A 122 -3.32 -17.16 0.14
CA ASP A 122 -3.39 -18.05 1.31
C ASP A 122 -4.30 -17.52 2.43
N GLY A 123 -5.41 -16.87 2.05
CA GLY A 123 -6.36 -16.28 3.00
C GLY A 123 -5.94 -14.91 3.56
N CYS A 124 -4.74 -14.45 3.32
CA CYS A 124 -4.26 -13.13 3.73
C CYS A 124 -4.71 -12.04 2.76
N LEU A 125 -5.28 -10.96 3.28
CA LEU A 125 -5.59 -9.74 2.53
C LEU A 125 -4.34 -8.86 2.43
N VAL A 126 -4.05 -8.36 1.24
CA VAL A 126 -2.87 -7.52 0.99
C VAL A 126 -3.28 -6.26 0.24
N VAL A 127 -2.83 -5.12 0.75
CA VAL A 127 -3.05 -3.80 0.13
C VAL A 127 -1.76 -3.00 0.15
N ASN A 128 -1.60 -2.05 -0.77
CA ASN A 128 -0.55 -1.05 -0.68
C ASN A 128 -1.14 0.36 -0.51
N VAL A 129 -0.36 1.24 0.08
CA VAL A 129 -0.65 2.67 0.18
C VAL A 129 0.51 3.47 -0.40
N PRO A 130 0.26 4.69 -0.94
CA PRO A 130 1.33 5.58 -1.42
C PRO A 130 2.30 5.98 -0.31
N GLY A 131 3.50 6.47 -0.69
CA GLY A 131 4.49 6.97 0.25
C GLY A 131 4.18 8.34 0.88
N PRO A 132 3.54 9.30 0.18
CA PRO A 132 3.21 10.58 0.81
C PRO A 132 2.13 10.42 1.89
N LEU A 133 2.41 10.94 3.11
CA LEU A 133 1.58 10.77 4.32
C LEU A 133 0.09 11.06 4.13
N ARG A 134 -0.25 12.13 3.39
CA ARG A 134 -1.67 12.49 3.17
C ARG A 134 -2.41 11.45 2.35
N GLU A 135 -1.75 10.91 1.34
CA GLU A 135 -2.28 9.88 0.45
C GLU A 135 -2.39 8.54 1.19
N ALA A 136 -1.35 8.16 1.94
CA ALA A 136 -1.35 6.95 2.76
C ALA A 136 -2.45 6.99 3.84
N ALA A 137 -2.60 8.13 4.53
CA ALA A 137 -3.65 8.31 5.53
C ALA A 137 -5.06 8.21 4.93
N ALA A 138 -5.29 8.82 3.76
CA ALA A 138 -6.57 8.74 3.06
C ALA A 138 -6.88 7.31 2.60
N ALA A 139 -5.88 6.61 2.07
CA ALA A 139 -6.02 5.23 1.62
C ALA A 139 -6.38 4.29 2.76
N ILE A 140 -5.65 4.35 3.89
CA ILE A 140 -5.91 3.44 5.02
C ILE A 140 -7.23 3.76 5.73
N GLU A 141 -7.64 5.02 5.80
CA GLU A 141 -8.95 5.40 6.33
C GLU A 141 -10.09 4.83 5.48
N ALA A 142 -9.96 4.88 4.14
CA ALA A 142 -10.91 4.27 3.23
C ALA A 142 -10.92 2.74 3.34
N PHE A 143 -9.76 2.12 3.48
CA PHE A 143 -9.62 0.68 3.76
C PHE A 143 -10.44 0.28 5.00
N VAL A 144 -10.20 0.92 6.13
CA VAL A 144 -10.87 0.62 7.41
C VAL A 144 -12.40 0.73 7.29
N LYS A 145 -12.89 1.69 6.50
CA LYS A 145 -14.34 1.88 6.28
C LYS A 145 -14.95 0.85 5.33
N SER A 146 -14.16 0.29 4.41
CA SER A 146 -14.63 -0.63 3.37
C SER A 146 -14.31 -2.11 3.64
N ALA A 147 -13.45 -2.40 4.61
CA ALA A 147 -13.06 -3.75 4.98
C ALA A 147 -14.23 -4.48 5.65
N GLY A 148 -14.92 -5.31 4.87
CA GLY A 148 -16.02 -6.18 5.33
C GLY A 148 -15.57 -7.63 5.52
N GLU A 149 -16.49 -8.50 5.95
CA GLU A 149 -16.28 -9.94 6.06
C GLU A 149 -17.36 -10.70 5.25
N PRO A 150 -16.99 -11.47 4.24
CA PRO A 150 -15.63 -11.59 3.65
C PRO A 150 -15.17 -10.29 2.96
N PRO A 151 -13.85 -10.06 2.82
CA PRO A 151 -13.36 -8.87 2.17
C PRO A 151 -13.66 -8.87 0.66
N ASP A 152 -14.25 -7.78 0.18
CA ASP A 152 -14.39 -7.52 -1.26
C ASP A 152 -13.21 -6.68 -1.76
N ILE A 153 -12.24 -7.32 -2.40
CA ILE A 153 -11.02 -6.66 -2.89
C ILE A 153 -11.31 -5.56 -3.92
N PHE A 154 -12.38 -5.68 -4.69
CA PHE A 154 -12.76 -4.68 -5.69
C PHE A 154 -13.33 -3.42 -5.02
N ALA A 155 -14.25 -3.61 -4.06
CA ALA A 155 -14.82 -2.50 -3.30
C ALA A 155 -13.74 -1.78 -2.45
N ILE A 156 -12.85 -2.53 -1.80
CA ILE A 156 -11.73 -1.98 -1.03
C ILE A 156 -10.81 -1.16 -1.94
N ASN A 157 -10.36 -1.73 -3.06
CA ASN A 157 -9.46 -1.05 -3.98
C ASN A 157 -10.10 0.22 -4.58
N GLN A 158 -11.39 0.17 -4.92
CA GLN A 158 -12.15 1.32 -5.41
C GLN A 158 -12.17 2.44 -4.37
N ALA A 159 -12.56 2.12 -3.12
CA ALA A 159 -12.65 3.11 -2.04
C ALA A 159 -11.28 3.76 -1.74
N MET A 160 -10.22 2.96 -1.67
CA MET A 160 -8.85 3.46 -1.46
C MET A 160 -8.41 4.37 -2.61
N THR A 161 -8.67 3.97 -3.85
CA THR A 161 -8.30 4.75 -5.04
C THR A 161 -9.02 6.09 -5.09
N GLU A 162 -10.32 6.13 -4.81
CA GLU A 162 -11.11 7.37 -4.75
C GLU A 162 -10.61 8.32 -3.67
N ALA A 163 -10.26 7.77 -2.48
CA ALA A 163 -9.72 8.56 -1.38
C ALA A 163 -8.35 9.17 -1.72
N VAL A 164 -7.47 8.41 -2.37
CA VAL A 164 -6.15 8.90 -2.84
C VAL A 164 -6.32 9.92 -3.95
N LEU A 165 -7.20 9.65 -4.94
CA LEU A 165 -7.49 10.55 -6.04
C LEU A 165 -7.95 11.93 -5.55
N ALA A 166 -8.72 11.97 -4.47
CA ALA A 166 -9.18 13.21 -3.86
C ALA A 166 -8.04 14.07 -3.26
N GLN A 167 -6.87 13.48 -2.99
CA GLN A 167 -5.70 14.21 -2.46
C GLN A 167 -4.91 14.94 -3.55
N TYR A 168 -5.09 14.56 -4.80
CA TYR A 168 -4.37 15.16 -5.92
C TYR A 168 -5.02 16.46 -6.43
N PRO A 169 -4.22 17.39 -7.02
CA PRO A 169 -4.76 18.56 -7.71
C PRO A 169 -5.68 18.12 -8.86
N GLN A 170 -6.96 18.43 -8.76
CA GLN A 170 -7.99 17.96 -9.71
C GLN A 170 -7.82 18.51 -11.11
N ASP A 171 -7.16 19.67 -11.26
CA ASP A 171 -6.79 20.27 -12.53
C ASP A 171 -5.62 19.57 -13.23
N LYS A 172 -4.86 18.73 -12.51
CA LYS A 172 -3.69 17.98 -13.02
C LYS A 172 -3.92 16.48 -13.18
N VAL A 173 -4.99 15.95 -12.62
CA VAL A 173 -5.36 14.53 -12.74
C VAL A 173 -5.97 14.27 -14.11
N ARG A 174 -5.56 13.15 -14.74
CA ARG A 174 -6.25 12.60 -15.91
C ARG A 174 -7.52 11.90 -15.41
N ARG A 175 -8.66 12.36 -15.92
CA ARG A 175 -9.93 11.64 -15.76
C ARG A 175 -10.18 10.91 -17.07
N ASP A 176 -10.19 9.59 -17.02
CA ASP A 176 -10.69 8.81 -18.14
C ASP A 176 -12.21 9.05 -18.22
N GLY A 177 -12.66 9.55 -19.38
CA GLY A 177 -14.05 9.83 -19.68
C GLY A 177 -14.86 8.56 -19.92
#